data_7de4424fd337761880ee0f0a105742f5
#
_entry.id   7de4424fd337761880ee0f0a105742f5
#
_cell.length_a   1.000
_cell.length_b   1.000
_cell.length_c   1.000
_cell.angle_alpha   90.00
_cell.angle_beta   90.00
_cell.angle_gamma   90.00
#
_symmetry.space_group_name_H-M   'P 1'
#
loop_
_entity.id
_entity.type
_entity.pdbx_description
1 polymer ?
#
loop_
_entity_poly.entity_id
_entity_poly.type
_entity_poly.pdbx_seq_one_letter_code
_entity_poly.pdbx_strand_id
1 'polypeptide(L)'
;MKRLQGFPAVALTLIAASAIAHHGWSSYDEETTLKLTGAIQSASYENPHAAVELKTQDKTWRVILAPPSRMMNRGLSRKMLQVGATATVEGYPHKSNADELRAERITIGDKTVELR
;
A
#
# COMPACT_ATOMS: atom_id res chain seq x y z
N MET A 1 56.33 7.02 5.59
CA MET A 1 55.70 6.96 5.70
C MET A 1 54.66 6.85 5.37
N LYS A 2 54.17 6.69 5.16
CA LYS A 2 53.36 6.62 5.04
C LYS A 2 52.25 6.43 4.76
N ARG A 3 51.62 6.33 4.63
CA ARG A 3 50.71 6.22 4.60
C ARG A 3 49.70 5.99 4.34
N LEU A 4 49.14 5.77 4.30
CA LEU A 4 48.20 5.58 4.22
C LEU A 4 47.25 5.38 3.79
N GLN A 5 46.63 5.22 3.78
CA GLN A 5 45.88 5.13 3.51
C GLN A 5 44.78 4.85 3.23
N GLY A 6 44.19 4.64 3.18
CA GLY A 6 43.15 4.54 2.96
C GLY A 6 42.22 4.26 2.74
N PHE A 7 41.47 4.13 2.64
CA PHE A 7 40.62 3.99 2.57
C PHE A 7 39.62 3.76 2.09
N PRO A 8 38.97 3.71 2.06
CA PRO A 8 38.19 3.44 1.73
C PRO A 8 36.95 3.37 1.64
N ALA A 9 36.44 3.52 1.76
CA ALA A 9 35.37 3.78 1.72
C ALA A 9 34.44 3.27 0.95
N VAL A 10 33.91 2.96 0.79
CA VAL A 10 33.25 2.44 0.02
C VAL A 10 32.12 1.93 0.37
N ALA A 11 31.44 1.43 0.14
CA ALA A 11 30.40 0.93 0.55
C ALA A 11 29.19 1.55 0.64
N LEU A 12 28.96 2.59 0.33
CA LEU A 12 27.77 3.19 0.41
C LEU A 12 26.79 2.88 -0.57
N THR A 13 27.05 2.41 -1.68
CA THR A 13 26.12 2.18 -2.73
C THR A 13 25.08 1.16 -2.39
N LEU A 14 25.35 0.29 -1.47
CA LEU A 14 24.37 -0.70 -1.12
C LEU A 14 23.14 -0.14 -0.49
N ILE A 15 23.27 0.99 0.16
CA ILE A 15 22.16 1.59 0.83
C ILE A 15 21.08 2.04 -0.12
N ALA A 16 21.46 2.58 -1.27
CA ALA A 16 20.50 3.03 -2.23
C ALA A 16 19.67 1.88 -2.78
N ALA A 17 20.27 0.77 -3.05
CA ALA A 17 19.54 -0.38 -3.55
C ALA A 17 18.56 -0.90 -2.53
N SER A 18 18.93 -0.90 -1.25
CA SER A 18 18.02 -1.31 -0.21
C SER A 18 16.83 -0.41 -0.10
N ALA A 19 17.04 0.87 -0.21
CA ALA A 19 15.94 1.81 -0.10
C ALA A 19 14.92 1.58 -1.19
N ILE A 20 15.35 1.29 -2.40
CA ILE A 20 14.43 1.02 -3.48
C ILE A 20 13.67 -0.27 -3.23
N ALA A 21 14.35 -1.28 -2.74
CA ALA A 21 13.70 -2.57 -2.50
C ALA A 21 12.63 -2.48 -1.41
N HIS A 22 12.75 -1.54 -0.49
CA HIS A 22 11.80 -1.42 0.58
C HIS A 22 10.66 -0.48 0.29
N HIS A 23 10.48 -0.07 -0.97
CA HIS A 23 9.55 0.91 -1.30
C HIS A 23 8.19 0.39 -1.09
N GLY A 24 7.61 -0.39 -0.80
CA GLY A 24 6.24 -0.78 -0.65
C GLY A 24 5.82 -0.86 0.78
N TRP A 25 6.13 -1.94 1.45
CA TRP A 25 5.54 -2.20 2.75
C TRP A 25 6.28 -1.54 3.91
N SER A 26 7.55 -1.23 3.75
CA SER A 26 8.32 -0.68 4.86
C SER A 26 7.89 0.72 5.28
N SER A 27 7.13 1.41 4.47
CA SER A 27 6.60 2.72 4.83
C SER A 27 5.37 2.63 5.73
N TYR A 28 4.90 1.43 6.00
CA TYR A 28 3.67 1.22 6.77
C TYR A 28 3.98 0.51 8.08
N ASP A 29 3.19 0.84 9.09
CA ASP A 29 3.38 0.29 10.43
C ASP A 29 2.65 -1.05 10.54
N GLU A 30 3.36 -2.13 10.32
CA GLU A 30 2.78 -3.46 10.30
C GLU A 30 2.47 -3.99 11.69
N GLU A 31 2.82 -3.25 12.73
CA GLU A 31 2.45 -3.63 14.09
C GLU A 31 1.06 -3.12 14.46
N THR A 32 0.49 -2.26 13.64
CA THR A 32 -0.84 -1.70 13.88
C THR A 32 -1.74 -2.12 12.73
N THR A 33 -2.70 -2.99 13.01
CA THR A 33 -3.67 -3.41 12.00
C THR A 33 -4.95 -2.63 12.18
N LEU A 34 -5.42 -2.01 11.11
CA LEU A 34 -6.69 -1.30 11.11
C LEU A 34 -7.68 -2.01 10.20
N LYS A 35 -8.94 -1.99 10.61
CA LYS A 35 -10.03 -2.50 9.78
C LYS A 35 -11.00 -1.35 9.55
N LEU A 36 -11.14 -0.94 8.31
CA LEU A 36 -11.91 0.24 7.95
C LEU A 36 -13.03 -0.16 7.00
N THR A 37 -14.22 0.37 7.25
CA THR A 37 -15.36 0.16 6.36
C THR A 37 -15.88 1.52 5.93
N GLY A 38 -16.15 1.66 4.65
CA GLY A 38 -16.67 2.91 4.14
C GLY A 38 -17.09 2.81 2.70
N ALA A 39 -17.41 3.95 2.12
CA ALA A 39 -17.83 4.05 0.73
C ALA A 39 -16.67 4.50 -0.14
N ILE A 40 -16.53 3.87 -1.29
CA ILE A 40 -15.52 4.28 -2.25
C ILE A 40 -15.94 5.60 -2.87
N GLN A 41 -15.09 6.61 -2.75
CA GLN A 41 -15.34 7.92 -3.34
C GLN A 41 -14.64 8.07 -4.69
N SER A 42 -13.54 7.41 -4.87
CA SER A 42 -12.83 7.40 -6.15
C SER A 42 -11.95 6.17 -6.19
N ALA A 43 -11.59 5.73 -7.38
CA ALA A 43 -10.74 4.57 -7.55
C ALA A 43 -9.81 4.78 -8.72
N SER A 44 -8.60 4.27 -8.57
CA SER A 44 -7.60 4.24 -9.62
C SER A 44 -7.17 2.78 -9.78
N TYR A 45 -7.17 2.27 -10.99
CA TYR A 45 -6.85 0.88 -11.26
C TYR A 45 -5.67 0.82 -12.23
N GLU A 46 -4.54 1.35 -11.77
CA GLU A 46 -3.35 1.56 -12.61
C GLU A 46 -2.10 1.08 -11.92
N ASN A 47 -1.06 0.83 -12.70
CA ASN A 47 0.23 0.49 -12.14
C ASN A 47 0.87 1.72 -11.52
N PRO A 48 1.68 1.59 -10.50
CA PRO A 48 2.13 0.32 -9.91
C PRO A 48 1.13 -0.30 -8.96
N HIS A 49 0.16 0.42 -8.46
CA HIS A 49 -0.85 -0.10 -7.53
C HIS A 49 -2.19 0.57 -7.76
N ALA A 50 -3.23 -0.20 -7.71
CA ALA A 50 -4.57 0.36 -7.61
C ALA A 50 -4.74 1.03 -6.25
N ALA A 51 -5.65 1.98 -6.18
CA ALA A 51 -5.93 2.70 -4.94
C ALA A 51 -7.37 3.17 -4.94
N VAL A 52 -7.92 3.35 -3.75
CA VAL A 52 -9.24 3.96 -3.60
C VAL A 52 -9.19 5.04 -2.53
N GLU A 53 -10.08 6.03 -2.67
CA GLU A 53 -10.38 6.95 -1.59
C GLU A 53 -11.58 6.35 -0.87
N LEU A 54 -11.44 6.02 0.39
CA LEU A 54 -12.47 5.36 1.18
C LEU A 54 -12.98 6.30 2.25
N LYS A 55 -14.25 6.67 2.16
CA LYS A 55 -14.83 7.56 3.14
C LYS A 55 -15.43 6.76 4.27
N THR A 56 -14.82 6.85 5.45
CA THR A 56 -15.31 6.21 6.65
C THR A 56 -16.08 7.24 7.49
N GLN A 57 -16.53 6.85 8.67
CA GLN A 57 -17.21 7.78 9.56
C GLN A 57 -16.31 8.92 9.98
N ASP A 58 -15.01 8.64 10.14
CA ASP A 58 -14.10 9.65 10.68
C ASP A 58 -13.51 10.54 9.61
N LYS A 59 -13.11 9.98 8.49
CA LYS A 59 -12.40 10.74 7.47
C LYS A 59 -12.31 9.94 6.18
N THR A 60 -11.72 10.55 5.15
CA THR A 60 -11.43 9.85 3.91
C THR A 60 -10.01 9.34 3.95
N TRP A 61 -9.86 8.06 3.70
CA TRP A 61 -8.57 7.39 3.67
C TRP A 61 -8.13 7.13 2.25
N ARG A 62 -6.84 7.31 1.99
CA ARG A 62 -6.26 6.83 0.76
C ARG A 62 -5.79 5.41 0.99
N VAL A 63 -6.40 4.46 0.34
CA VAL A 63 -6.11 3.05 0.54
C VAL A 63 -5.36 2.51 -0.67
N ILE A 64 -4.13 2.09 -0.43
CA ILE A 64 -3.31 1.50 -1.49
C ILE A 64 -3.60 0.01 -1.53
N LEU A 65 -3.92 -0.49 -2.71
CA LEU A 65 -4.31 -1.89 -2.90
C LEU A 65 -3.13 -2.68 -3.46
N ALA A 66 -3.29 -3.28 -4.62
CA ALA A 66 -2.26 -4.11 -5.22
C ALA A 66 -2.09 -3.75 -6.70
N PRO A 67 -1.07 -4.27 -7.35
CA PRO A 67 -0.98 -4.06 -8.81
C PRO A 67 -2.21 -4.63 -9.49
N PRO A 68 -2.71 -3.96 -10.52
CA PRO A 68 -3.92 -4.41 -11.20
C PRO A 68 -3.90 -5.86 -11.65
N SER A 69 -2.77 -6.36 -12.14
CA SER A 69 -2.72 -7.74 -12.61
C SER A 69 -2.95 -8.74 -11.48
N ARG A 70 -2.42 -8.45 -10.30
CA ARG A 70 -2.67 -9.32 -9.15
C ARG A 70 -4.13 -9.32 -8.76
N MET A 71 -4.74 -8.14 -8.75
CA MET A 71 -6.14 -8.01 -8.37
C MET A 71 -7.03 -8.73 -9.38
N MET A 72 -6.76 -8.56 -10.66
CA MET A 72 -7.52 -9.26 -11.69
C MET A 72 -7.40 -10.76 -11.55
N ASN A 73 -6.19 -11.26 -11.32
CA ASN A 73 -5.97 -12.70 -11.18
C ASN A 73 -6.66 -13.26 -9.95
N ARG A 74 -6.90 -12.44 -8.95
CA ARG A 74 -7.55 -12.89 -7.73
C ARG A 74 -9.03 -12.56 -7.70
N GLY A 75 -9.55 -12.05 -8.81
CA GLY A 75 -10.98 -11.86 -8.96
C GLY A 75 -11.52 -10.51 -8.55
N LEU A 76 -10.66 -9.52 -8.38
CA LEU A 76 -11.12 -8.17 -8.07
C LEU A 76 -10.95 -7.29 -9.31
N SER A 77 -12.02 -7.12 -10.05
CA SER A 77 -11.98 -6.38 -11.30
C SER A 77 -12.17 -4.87 -11.04
N ARG A 78 -11.83 -4.08 -12.04
CA ARG A 78 -12.03 -2.65 -11.98
C ARG A 78 -13.49 -2.29 -11.66
N LYS A 79 -14.43 -3.01 -12.19
CA LYS A 79 -15.84 -2.74 -11.99
C LYS A 79 -16.26 -2.86 -10.53
N MET A 80 -15.59 -3.67 -9.76
CA MET A 80 -15.95 -3.86 -8.37
C MET A 80 -15.57 -2.68 -7.50
N LEU A 81 -14.65 -1.84 -7.98
CA LEU A 81 -14.21 -0.67 -7.22
C LEU A 81 -15.00 0.58 -7.63
N GLN A 82 -16.31 0.46 -7.71
CA GLN A 82 -17.13 1.57 -8.16
C GLN A 82 -17.35 2.59 -7.07
N VAL A 83 -17.46 3.85 -7.47
CA VAL A 83 -17.88 4.92 -6.57
C VAL A 83 -19.21 4.56 -5.95
N GLY A 84 -19.30 4.67 -4.65
CA GLY A 84 -20.50 4.33 -3.91
C GLY A 84 -20.52 2.92 -3.37
N ALA A 85 -19.66 2.04 -3.84
CA ALA A 85 -19.60 0.68 -3.29
C ALA A 85 -19.06 0.72 -1.87
N THR A 86 -19.59 -0.13 -1.02
CA THR A 86 -19.08 -0.29 0.34
C THR A 86 -17.92 -1.26 0.31
N ALA A 87 -16.84 -0.90 0.92
CA ALA A 87 -15.67 -1.77 1.02
C ALA A 87 -15.18 -1.82 2.45
N THR A 88 -14.67 -2.98 2.84
CA THR A 88 -13.98 -3.14 4.12
C THR A 88 -12.53 -3.52 3.79
N VAL A 89 -11.58 -2.79 4.36
CA VAL A 89 -10.18 -3.06 4.15
C VAL A 89 -9.51 -3.33 5.48
N GLU A 90 -8.54 -4.23 5.47
CA GLU A 90 -7.69 -4.47 6.64
C GLU A 90 -6.27 -4.22 6.20
N GLY A 91 -5.54 -3.45 6.97
CA GLY A 91 -4.17 -3.15 6.59
C GLY A 91 -3.47 -2.27 7.62
N TYR A 92 -2.45 -1.58 7.15
CA TYR A 92 -1.51 -0.91 8.04
C TYR A 92 -1.40 0.56 7.70
N PRO A 93 -1.42 1.44 8.72
CA PRO A 93 -1.31 2.87 8.46
C PRO A 93 0.09 3.24 8.02
N HIS A 94 0.17 4.25 7.20
CA HIS A 94 1.45 4.80 6.77
C HIS A 94 2.14 5.43 7.98
N LYS A 95 3.46 5.28 8.07
CA LYS A 95 4.20 5.78 9.22
C LYS A 95 4.22 7.30 9.31
N SER A 96 4.12 7.98 8.19
CA SER A 96 4.19 9.44 8.16
C SER A 96 2.93 10.11 7.65
N ASN A 97 2.16 9.46 6.81
CA ASN A 97 0.98 10.06 6.19
C ASN A 97 -0.25 9.54 6.90
N ALA A 98 -0.86 10.39 7.72
CA ALA A 98 -1.93 9.97 8.62
C ALA A 98 -3.20 9.49 7.92
N ASP A 99 -3.39 9.85 6.65
CA ASP A 99 -4.60 9.49 5.91
C ASP A 99 -4.40 8.34 4.95
N GLU A 100 -3.28 7.65 5.03
CA GLU A 100 -2.97 6.58 4.09
C GLU A 100 -2.87 5.23 4.78
N LEU A 101 -3.41 4.20 4.12
CA LEU A 101 -3.37 2.82 4.60
C LEU A 101 -2.96 1.91 3.46
N ARG A 102 -2.10 0.92 3.73
CA ARG A 102 -1.81 -0.12 2.76
C ARG A 102 -2.62 -1.34 3.11
N ALA A 103 -3.48 -1.78 2.21
CA ALA A 103 -4.39 -2.87 2.52
C ALA A 103 -3.75 -4.24 2.30
N GLU A 104 -3.95 -5.12 3.26
CA GLU A 104 -3.57 -6.52 3.17
C GLU A 104 -4.67 -7.29 2.44
N ARG A 105 -5.93 -6.91 2.68
CA ARG A 105 -7.09 -7.51 2.02
C ARG A 105 -8.23 -6.53 1.93
N ILE A 106 -9.13 -6.80 1.00
CA ILE A 106 -10.32 -5.98 0.79
C ILE A 106 -11.53 -6.89 0.61
N THR A 107 -12.65 -6.48 1.19
CA THR A 107 -13.92 -7.17 1.04
C THR A 107 -14.92 -6.23 0.39
N ILE A 108 -15.55 -6.67 -0.68
CA ILE A 108 -16.63 -5.96 -1.35
C ILE A 108 -17.75 -6.95 -1.56
N GLY A 109 -18.91 -6.66 -0.99
CA GLY A 109 -20.02 -7.61 -0.99
C GLY A 109 -19.60 -8.84 -0.21
N ASP A 110 -19.76 -10.01 -0.80
CA ASP A 110 -19.37 -11.26 -0.15
C ASP A 110 -18.00 -11.76 -0.62
N LYS A 111 -17.24 -10.93 -1.33
CA LYS A 111 -15.95 -11.35 -1.86
C LYS A 111 -14.80 -10.68 -1.12
N THR A 112 -13.90 -11.50 -0.62
CA THR A 112 -12.69 -11.03 0.04
C THR A 112 -11.48 -11.43 -0.80
N VAL A 113 -10.60 -10.48 -1.05
CA VAL A 113 -9.41 -10.69 -1.88
C VAL A 113 -8.17 -10.29 -1.09
N GLU A 114 -7.20 -11.21 -1.05
CA GLU A 114 -5.90 -10.94 -0.45
C GLU A 114 -5.07 -10.12 -1.44
N LEU A 115 -4.41 -9.09 -0.95
CA LEU A 115 -3.73 -8.14 -1.81
C LEU A 115 -2.20 -8.24 -1.78
N ARG A 116 -1.63 -8.87 -0.76
CA ARG A 116 -0.19 -8.97 -0.63
C ARG A 116 0.45 -10.15 -1.35
#